data_29cb4da8dbb13364ee2109d07b00774a
#
_entry.id   29cb4da8dbb13364ee2109d07b00774a
#
_cell.length_a   1.000
_cell.length_b   1.000
_cell.length_c   1.000
_cell.angle_alpha   90.00
_cell.angle_beta   90.00
_cell.angle_gamma   90.00
#
_symmetry.space_group_name_H-M   'P 1'
#
loop_
_entity.id
_entity.type
_entity.pdbx_description
1 polymer ?
#
loop_
_entity_poly.entity_id
_entity_poly.type
_entity_poly.pdbx_seq_one_letter_code
_entity_poly.pdbx_strand_id
1 'polypeptide(L)'
;MTIILRLDPALPAIWRSPEELQFGVPAAAVLSPVEPWQQRLIGELASGMPESAVMVWAEMLRVNPERVRDLLVALSPAIMRIDPDLPAAVPRVVLHSSRPSEDARLVSALRGVFVDAGITVNEHSSFDADVASASVSGAGRAAVVDAVPPIVVVLAHFAVDPRLSAALLSRDATHLPIVVDGGGVRVGPMVVPGVTGCLHCTDLHRIDNDPAWPVLATQLLERAAVAPSPLLALEAAAIAARFILPRSVAPTGPSAESPGSL
;
A
#
# COMPACT_ATOMS: atom_id res chain seq x y z
N MET A 1 -21.31 12.59 8.22
CA MET A 1 -20.32 11.57 7.82
C MET A 1 -21.04 10.23 7.86
N THR A 2 -21.34 9.67 6.70
CA THR A 2 -22.14 8.44 6.55
C THR A 2 -21.22 7.32 6.08
N ILE A 3 -20.77 6.46 6.99
CA ILE A 3 -19.97 5.28 6.62
C ILE A 3 -20.88 4.23 6.01
N ILE A 4 -20.49 3.69 4.85
CA ILE A 4 -21.15 2.55 4.20
C ILE A 4 -20.38 1.28 4.53
N LEU A 5 -21.07 0.29 5.09
CA LEU A 5 -20.56 -1.07 5.23
C LEU A 5 -20.89 -1.86 3.99
N ARG A 6 -19.91 -2.47 3.37
CA ARG A 6 -20.07 -3.30 2.19
C ARG A 6 -19.17 -4.53 2.27
N LEU A 7 -19.68 -5.68 1.84
CA LEU A 7 -18.81 -6.84 1.66
C LEU A 7 -17.75 -6.57 0.59
N ASP A 8 -16.52 -7.02 0.86
CA ASP A 8 -15.43 -6.91 -0.11
C ASP A 8 -15.73 -7.79 -1.33
N PRO A 9 -15.90 -7.22 -2.54
CA PRO A 9 -16.16 -7.99 -3.74
C PRO A 9 -15.02 -8.95 -4.11
N ALA A 10 -13.81 -8.75 -3.59
CA ALA A 10 -12.70 -9.67 -3.75
C ALA A 10 -12.82 -10.94 -2.88
N LEU A 11 -13.74 -10.93 -1.90
CA LEU A 11 -13.99 -12.03 -0.97
C LEU A 11 -15.41 -12.59 -1.16
N PRO A 12 -15.70 -13.33 -2.24
CA PRO A 12 -17.02 -13.84 -2.51
C PRO A 12 -17.54 -14.72 -1.38
N ALA A 13 -18.83 -14.62 -1.08
CA ALA A 13 -19.51 -15.49 -0.14
C ALA A 13 -19.78 -16.86 -0.81
N ILE A 14 -19.27 -17.94 -0.22
CA ILE A 14 -19.31 -19.29 -0.79
C ILE A 14 -19.81 -20.27 0.27
N TRP A 15 -20.84 -21.04 -0.07
CA TRP A 15 -21.35 -22.11 0.79
C TRP A 15 -20.40 -23.31 0.82
N ARG A 16 -19.93 -23.68 2.00
CA ARG A 16 -19.14 -24.90 2.25
C ARG A 16 -20.08 -26.10 2.52
N SER A 17 -21.21 -25.80 3.14
CA SER A 17 -22.29 -26.74 3.43
C SER A 17 -23.62 -25.95 3.50
N PRO A 18 -24.78 -26.59 3.66
CA PRO A 18 -26.06 -25.87 3.85
C PRO A 18 -26.08 -24.91 5.06
N GLU A 19 -25.20 -25.10 6.02
CA GLU A 19 -25.14 -24.35 7.28
C GLU A 19 -23.86 -23.53 7.45
N GLU A 20 -22.91 -23.64 6.53
CA GLU A 20 -21.60 -23.00 6.66
C GLU A 20 -21.28 -22.12 5.47
N LEU A 21 -21.05 -20.84 5.72
CA LEU A 21 -20.73 -19.81 4.72
C LEU A 21 -19.32 -19.27 4.94
N GLN A 22 -18.50 -19.26 3.88
CA GLN A 22 -17.16 -18.74 3.85
C GLN A 22 -17.09 -17.49 2.99
N PHE A 23 -16.20 -16.55 3.37
CA PHE A 23 -15.88 -15.35 2.61
C PHE A 23 -14.42 -15.43 2.12
N GLY A 24 -14.27 -15.45 0.79
CA GLY A 24 -12.96 -15.51 0.13
C GLY A 24 -12.31 -16.89 0.08
N VAL A 25 -11.25 -17.01 -0.74
CA VAL A 25 -10.39 -18.20 -0.82
C VAL A 25 -8.92 -17.70 -0.87
N PRO A 26 -8.11 -17.95 0.18
CA PRO A 26 -8.45 -18.62 1.43
C PRO A 26 -9.51 -17.89 2.24
N ALA A 27 -10.12 -18.58 3.23
CA ALA A 27 -11.18 -18.02 4.04
C ALA A 27 -10.70 -16.81 4.88
N ALA A 28 -11.27 -15.64 4.64
CA ALA A 28 -11.09 -14.46 5.49
C ALA A 28 -12.04 -14.48 6.70
N ALA A 29 -13.26 -15.04 6.52
CA ALA A 29 -14.21 -15.29 7.58
C ALA A 29 -15.04 -16.55 7.26
N VAL A 30 -15.51 -17.22 8.30
CA VAL A 30 -16.42 -18.38 8.19
C VAL A 30 -17.53 -18.22 9.23
N LEU A 31 -18.78 -18.42 8.81
CA LEU A 31 -19.94 -18.44 9.67
C LEU A 31 -20.51 -19.86 9.72
N SER A 32 -20.76 -20.39 10.92
CA SER A 32 -21.35 -21.71 11.14
C SER A 32 -21.98 -21.76 12.56
N PRO A 33 -23.28 -22.11 12.69
CA PRO A 33 -24.27 -22.19 11.65
C PRO A 33 -24.72 -20.80 11.15
N VAL A 34 -25.20 -20.72 9.92
CA VAL A 34 -25.74 -19.50 9.32
C VAL A 34 -27.24 -19.46 9.50
N GLU A 35 -27.72 -18.44 10.21
CA GLU A 35 -29.14 -18.24 10.46
C GLU A 35 -29.80 -17.41 9.35
N PRO A 36 -31.12 -17.54 9.14
CA PRO A 36 -31.86 -16.82 8.08
C PRO A 36 -31.73 -15.29 8.15
N TRP A 37 -31.66 -14.71 9.36
CA TRP A 37 -31.47 -13.27 9.52
C TRP A 37 -30.06 -12.83 9.13
N GLN A 38 -29.04 -13.67 9.36
CA GLN A 38 -27.65 -13.41 8.95
C GLN A 38 -27.55 -13.39 7.42
N GLN A 39 -28.18 -14.33 6.72
CA GLN A 39 -28.20 -14.35 5.27
C GLN A 39 -28.81 -13.06 4.70
N ARG A 40 -29.91 -12.55 5.31
CA ARG A 40 -30.53 -11.30 4.90
C ARG A 40 -29.57 -10.11 5.09
N LEU A 41 -28.92 -10.00 6.26
CA LEU A 41 -27.97 -8.92 6.52
C LEU A 41 -26.76 -8.98 5.58
N ILE A 42 -26.24 -10.18 5.29
CA ILE A 42 -25.17 -10.41 4.32
C ILE A 42 -25.59 -9.93 2.92
N GLY A 43 -26.83 -10.17 2.52
CA GLY A 43 -27.38 -9.68 1.25
C GLY A 43 -27.43 -8.14 1.18
N GLU A 44 -27.85 -7.48 2.26
CA GLU A 44 -27.85 -6.01 2.35
C GLU A 44 -26.41 -5.45 2.33
N LEU A 45 -25.49 -6.07 3.09
CA LEU A 45 -24.09 -5.70 3.10
C LEU A 45 -23.40 -5.91 1.73
N ALA A 46 -23.83 -6.87 0.94
CA ALA A 46 -23.32 -7.06 -0.42
C ALA A 46 -23.64 -5.87 -1.34
N SER A 47 -24.82 -5.26 -1.15
CA SER A 47 -25.26 -4.07 -1.87
C SER A 47 -24.67 -2.78 -1.31
N GLY A 48 -24.26 -2.80 -0.06
CA GLY A 48 -23.79 -1.64 0.71
C GLY A 48 -24.90 -1.01 1.55
N MET A 49 -24.66 -0.88 2.86
CA MET A 49 -25.60 -0.37 3.84
C MET A 49 -24.94 0.69 4.71
N PRO A 50 -25.60 1.85 4.98
CA PRO A 50 -25.10 2.80 5.98
C PRO A 50 -24.91 2.13 7.35
N GLU A 51 -23.77 2.35 7.99
CA GLU A 51 -23.47 1.78 9.31
C GLU A 51 -24.55 2.15 10.35
N SER A 52 -25.08 3.38 10.28
CA SER A 52 -26.17 3.84 11.12
C SER A 52 -27.50 3.10 10.86
N ALA A 53 -27.72 2.56 9.67
CA ALA A 53 -28.93 1.84 9.32
C ALA A 53 -28.94 0.38 9.83
N VAL A 54 -27.78 -0.18 10.19
CA VAL A 54 -27.67 -1.58 10.61
C VAL A 54 -28.50 -1.86 11.87
N MET A 55 -28.47 -0.97 12.85
CA MET A 55 -29.25 -1.15 14.10
C MET A 55 -30.74 -0.94 13.88
N VAL A 56 -31.13 -0.02 13.00
CA VAL A 56 -32.53 0.17 12.61
C VAL A 56 -33.06 -1.09 11.89
N TRP A 57 -32.26 -1.67 11.02
CA TRP A 57 -32.54 -2.93 10.34
C TRP A 57 -32.74 -4.08 11.35
N ALA A 58 -31.86 -4.16 12.37
CA ALA A 58 -31.97 -5.16 13.42
C ALA A 58 -33.29 -5.04 14.21
N GLU A 59 -33.67 -3.82 14.55
CA GLU A 59 -34.94 -3.55 15.25
C GLU A 59 -36.16 -3.95 14.39
N MET A 60 -36.17 -3.59 13.11
CA MET A 60 -37.23 -3.93 12.17
C MET A 60 -37.46 -5.44 12.08
N LEU A 61 -36.41 -6.22 12.10
CA LEU A 61 -36.47 -7.69 12.05
C LEU A 61 -36.52 -8.36 13.41
N ARG A 62 -36.58 -7.59 14.50
CA ARG A 62 -36.59 -8.06 15.89
C ARG A 62 -35.41 -8.97 16.21
N VAL A 63 -34.23 -8.66 15.65
CA VAL A 63 -32.96 -9.34 15.94
C VAL A 63 -32.26 -8.63 17.09
N ASN A 64 -31.73 -9.41 18.04
CA ASN A 64 -30.99 -8.85 19.16
C ASN A 64 -29.78 -8.03 18.62
N PRO A 65 -29.64 -6.73 18.96
CA PRO A 65 -28.55 -5.88 18.52
C PRO A 65 -27.15 -6.40 18.86
N GLU A 66 -26.97 -7.11 19.97
CA GLU A 66 -25.68 -7.71 20.36
C GLU A 66 -25.27 -8.80 19.35
N ARG A 67 -26.19 -9.66 18.97
CA ARG A 67 -25.90 -10.69 17.95
C ARG A 67 -25.54 -10.10 16.60
N VAL A 68 -26.12 -8.94 16.24
CA VAL A 68 -25.72 -8.23 15.02
C VAL A 68 -24.30 -7.67 15.14
N ARG A 69 -23.93 -7.12 16.32
CA ARG A 69 -22.56 -6.66 16.55
C ARG A 69 -21.57 -7.81 16.46
N ASP A 70 -21.89 -8.96 17.09
CA ASP A 70 -21.04 -10.15 17.05
C ASP A 70 -20.82 -10.62 15.60
N LEU A 71 -21.89 -10.61 14.79
CA LEU A 71 -21.78 -10.93 13.37
C LEU A 71 -20.89 -9.94 12.62
N LEU A 72 -21.05 -8.63 12.85
CA LEU A 72 -20.20 -7.62 12.21
C LEU A 72 -18.73 -7.76 12.62
N VAL A 73 -18.46 -8.14 13.88
CA VAL A 73 -17.10 -8.44 14.34
C VAL A 73 -16.55 -9.67 13.63
N ALA A 74 -17.33 -10.75 13.53
CA ALA A 74 -16.92 -11.97 12.82
C ALA A 74 -16.68 -11.73 11.33
N LEU A 75 -17.47 -10.84 10.71
CA LEU A 75 -17.33 -10.47 9.30
C LEU A 75 -16.35 -9.31 9.06
N SER A 76 -15.78 -8.71 10.09
CA SER A 76 -14.88 -7.55 9.93
C SER A 76 -13.76 -7.77 8.90
N PRO A 77 -13.18 -8.98 8.73
CA PRO A 77 -12.18 -9.24 7.71
C PRO A 77 -12.72 -9.22 6.27
N ALA A 78 -14.04 -9.34 6.11
CA ALA A 78 -14.72 -9.38 4.82
C ALA A 78 -15.60 -8.15 4.56
N ILE A 79 -15.59 -7.15 5.46
CA ILE A 79 -16.35 -5.91 5.33
C ILE A 79 -15.42 -4.74 5.06
N MET A 80 -15.73 -3.98 4.02
CA MET A 80 -15.14 -2.67 3.73
C MET A 80 -15.99 -1.57 4.36
N ARG A 81 -15.31 -0.58 4.97
CA ARG A 81 -15.93 0.67 5.44
C ARG A 81 -15.62 1.75 4.42
N ILE A 82 -16.63 2.24 3.74
CA ILE A 82 -16.52 3.24 2.67
C ILE A 82 -17.11 4.53 3.19
N ASP A 83 -16.33 5.58 3.16
CA ASP A 83 -16.83 6.94 3.37
C ASP A 83 -17.12 7.56 1.98
N PRO A 84 -18.39 7.71 1.59
CA PRO A 84 -18.74 8.28 0.29
C PRO A 84 -18.38 9.77 0.18
N ASP A 85 -18.23 10.46 1.31
CA ASP A 85 -17.86 11.87 1.34
C ASP A 85 -16.33 12.06 1.23
N LEU A 86 -15.56 10.99 1.44
CA LEU A 86 -14.11 10.98 1.28
C LEU A 86 -13.78 10.46 -0.12
N PRO A 87 -13.33 11.31 -1.06
CA PRO A 87 -12.90 10.83 -2.36
C PRO A 87 -11.80 9.80 -2.16
N ALA A 88 -11.90 8.66 -2.87
CA ALA A 88 -10.82 7.69 -2.87
C ALA A 88 -9.52 8.42 -3.22
N ALA A 89 -8.62 8.52 -2.25
CA ALA A 89 -7.38 9.25 -2.45
C ALA A 89 -6.60 8.53 -3.55
N VAL A 90 -6.57 9.13 -4.74
CA VAL A 90 -5.77 8.62 -5.85
C VAL A 90 -4.30 8.81 -5.47
N PRO A 91 -3.52 7.72 -5.32
CA PRO A 91 -2.11 7.84 -4.99
C PRO A 91 -1.40 8.66 -6.06
N ARG A 92 -0.58 9.61 -5.62
CA ARG A 92 0.25 10.43 -6.51
C ARG A 92 1.71 10.07 -6.31
N VAL A 93 2.44 9.97 -7.39
CA VAL A 93 3.85 9.61 -7.40
C VAL A 93 4.65 10.66 -8.15
N VAL A 94 5.82 10.97 -7.65
CA VAL A 94 6.86 11.72 -8.35
C VAL A 94 8.00 10.76 -8.64
N LEU A 95 8.36 10.62 -9.92
CA LEU A 95 9.52 9.82 -10.33
C LEU A 95 10.76 10.70 -10.33
N HIS A 96 11.75 10.34 -9.49
CA HIS A 96 13.05 10.99 -9.43
C HIS A 96 14.13 10.05 -9.98
N SER A 97 14.86 10.50 -10.99
CA SER A 97 16.03 9.80 -11.54
C SER A 97 17.21 10.76 -11.65
N SER A 98 18.34 10.37 -11.13
CA SER A 98 19.62 11.09 -11.34
C SER A 98 20.23 10.78 -12.71
N ARG A 99 19.74 9.76 -13.43
CA ARG A 99 20.26 9.27 -14.72
C ARG A 99 19.10 8.99 -15.70
N PRO A 100 18.37 10.02 -16.14
CA PRO A 100 17.13 9.82 -16.93
C PRO A 100 17.31 9.02 -18.23
N SER A 101 18.48 9.15 -18.90
CA SER A 101 18.76 8.43 -20.13
C SER A 101 18.96 6.93 -19.90
N GLU A 102 19.63 6.54 -18.82
CA GLU A 102 19.86 5.15 -18.44
C GLU A 102 18.61 4.49 -17.89
N ASP A 103 17.77 5.27 -17.21
CA ASP A 103 16.54 4.82 -16.58
C ASP A 103 15.32 4.83 -17.51
N ALA A 104 15.44 5.28 -18.75
CA ALA A 104 14.30 5.49 -19.66
C ALA A 104 13.37 4.28 -19.79
N ARG A 105 13.94 3.07 -19.84
CA ARG A 105 13.15 1.82 -19.91
C ARG A 105 12.37 1.57 -18.62
N LEU A 106 13.02 1.73 -17.47
CA LEU A 106 12.40 1.53 -16.16
C LEU A 106 11.34 2.59 -15.89
N VAL A 107 11.60 3.85 -16.21
CA VAL A 107 10.63 4.95 -16.13
C VAL A 107 9.40 4.66 -16.99
N SER A 108 9.60 4.19 -18.24
CA SER A 108 8.49 3.83 -19.13
C SER A 108 7.63 2.70 -18.57
N ALA A 109 8.25 1.67 -18.01
CA ALA A 109 7.54 0.55 -17.38
C ALA A 109 6.76 0.98 -16.11
N LEU A 110 7.40 1.77 -15.24
CA LEU A 110 6.76 2.33 -14.04
C LEU A 110 5.54 3.17 -14.41
N ARG A 111 5.70 4.05 -15.40
CA ARG A 111 4.61 4.92 -15.85
C ARG A 111 3.43 4.12 -16.38
N GLY A 112 3.66 3.15 -17.27
CA GLY A 112 2.61 2.30 -17.81
C GLY A 112 1.85 1.58 -16.70
N VAL A 113 2.56 0.87 -15.83
CA VAL A 113 1.94 0.11 -14.73
C VAL A 113 1.22 1.03 -13.73
N PHE A 114 1.79 2.19 -13.40
CA PHE A 114 1.17 3.12 -12.45
C PHE A 114 -0.13 3.71 -13.00
N VAL A 115 -0.15 4.13 -14.27
CA VAL A 115 -1.36 4.63 -14.91
C VAL A 115 -2.43 3.55 -14.98
N ASP A 116 -2.10 2.33 -15.40
CA ASP A 116 -3.01 1.19 -15.44
C ASP A 116 -3.55 0.83 -14.03
N ALA A 117 -2.75 1.06 -12.99
CA ALA A 117 -3.13 0.84 -11.60
C ALA A 117 -3.90 2.03 -10.97
N GLY A 118 -4.20 3.09 -11.72
CA GLY A 118 -4.88 4.29 -11.23
C GLY A 118 -4.03 5.21 -10.36
N ILE A 119 -2.69 5.11 -10.45
CA ILE A 119 -1.73 5.98 -9.76
C ILE A 119 -1.40 7.16 -10.66
N THR A 120 -1.53 8.39 -10.16
CA THR A 120 -1.13 9.59 -10.91
C THR A 120 0.38 9.78 -10.84
N VAL A 121 1.03 9.88 -11.99
CA VAL A 121 2.48 10.11 -12.09
C VAL A 121 2.74 11.56 -12.48
N ASN A 122 3.47 12.27 -11.65
CA ASN A 122 3.96 13.61 -11.91
C ASN A 122 5.43 13.55 -12.32
N GLU A 123 5.77 14.28 -13.37
CA GLU A 123 7.16 14.42 -13.81
C GLU A 123 7.67 15.82 -13.43
N HIS A 124 8.79 15.83 -12.73
CA HIS A 124 9.54 17.05 -12.49
C HIS A 124 10.98 16.84 -12.97
N SER A 125 11.56 17.88 -13.50
CA SER A 125 12.88 17.84 -14.11
C SER A 125 14.02 18.18 -13.13
N SER A 126 13.70 18.47 -11.87
CA SER A 126 14.70 18.78 -10.86
C SER A 126 14.32 18.23 -9.48
N PHE A 127 15.31 17.74 -8.75
CA PHE A 127 15.15 17.21 -7.39
C PHE A 127 14.41 18.17 -6.44
N ASP A 128 14.74 19.46 -6.49
CA ASP A 128 14.11 20.46 -5.62
C ASP A 128 12.63 20.67 -5.95
N ALA A 129 12.26 20.60 -7.22
CA ALA A 129 10.85 20.65 -7.64
C ALA A 129 10.12 19.35 -7.27
N ASP A 130 10.76 18.19 -7.40
CA ASP A 130 10.22 16.88 -7.05
C ASP A 130 9.89 16.82 -5.56
N VAL A 131 10.83 17.25 -4.72
CA VAL A 131 10.67 17.24 -3.28
C VAL A 131 9.77 18.37 -2.78
N ALA A 132 9.81 19.55 -3.41
CA ALA A 132 8.89 20.64 -3.09
C ALA A 132 7.43 20.25 -3.37
N SER A 133 7.17 19.49 -4.44
CA SER A 133 5.83 18.96 -4.73
C SER A 133 5.36 17.90 -3.71
N ALA A 134 6.30 17.20 -3.07
CA ALA A 134 6.02 16.22 -2.01
C ALA A 134 5.78 16.89 -0.65
N SER A 135 6.28 18.12 -0.45
CA SER A 135 6.30 18.81 0.85
C SER A 135 5.15 19.79 1.06
N VAL A 136 4.06 19.77 0.29
CA VAL A 136 2.95 20.75 0.42
C VAL A 136 2.14 20.51 1.72
N SER A 137 2.83 20.54 2.84
CA SER A 137 2.19 20.51 4.17
C SER A 137 2.44 21.78 5.00
N GLY A 138 3.04 22.84 4.47
CA GLY A 138 3.56 23.91 5.33
C GLY A 138 3.31 25.38 4.99
N ALA A 139 2.79 25.75 3.84
CA ALA A 139 2.62 27.17 3.54
C ALA A 139 1.33 27.47 2.75
N GLY A 140 0.36 28.06 3.42
CA GLY A 140 -0.84 28.60 2.78
C GLY A 140 -2.13 27.90 3.17
N ARG A 141 -2.68 28.30 4.29
CA ARG A 141 -3.97 27.89 4.85
C ARG A 141 -5.13 28.48 4.07
N ALA A 142 -5.21 28.19 2.76
CA ALA A 142 -6.46 28.43 2.00
C ALA A 142 -6.36 27.62 0.68
N ALA A 143 -7.25 26.64 0.53
CA ALA A 143 -7.48 25.83 -0.65
C ALA A 143 -6.40 24.74 -0.96
N VAL A 144 -6.38 23.65 -0.26
CA VAL A 144 -6.52 22.24 -0.66
C VAL A 144 -6.57 21.40 0.61
N VAL A 145 -7.72 21.33 1.23
CA VAL A 145 -8.07 20.30 2.20
C VAL A 145 -8.11 19.00 1.40
N ASP A 146 -7.34 17.99 1.82
CA ASP A 146 -7.39 16.58 1.39
C ASP A 146 -6.46 16.06 0.27
N ALA A 147 -5.38 16.72 -0.08
CA ALA A 147 -4.42 16.08 -0.98
C ALA A 147 -3.39 15.26 -0.19
N VAL A 148 -3.48 13.93 -0.25
CA VAL A 148 -2.41 13.03 0.24
C VAL A 148 -1.09 13.44 -0.43
N PRO A 149 -0.01 13.68 0.35
CA PRO A 149 1.29 14.03 -0.24
C PRO A 149 1.76 12.96 -1.23
N PRO A 150 2.40 13.35 -2.34
CA PRO A 150 2.89 12.38 -3.29
C PRO A 150 4.03 11.53 -2.70
N ILE A 151 4.13 10.30 -3.16
CA ILE A 151 5.23 9.40 -2.82
C ILE A 151 6.36 9.64 -3.83
N VAL A 152 7.59 9.86 -3.37
CA VAL A 152 8.75 10.01 -4.24
C VAL A 152 9.33 8.63 -4.55
N VAL A 153 9.24 8.19 -5.80
CA VAL A 153 9.94 6.99 -6.28
C VAL A 153 11.32 7.38 -6.75
N VAL A 154 12.34 6.88 -6.07
CA VAL A 154 13.74 7.21 -6.31
C VAL A 154 14.40 6.11 -7.13
N LEU A 155 14.78 6.40 -8.37
CA LEU A 155 15.56 5.50 -9.21
C LEU A 155 17.04 5.73 -8.94
N ALA A 156 17.75 4.66 -8.61
CA ALA A 156 19.19 4.70 -8.30
C ALA A 156 19.93 3.49 -8.90
N HIS A 157 21.23 3.64 -9.08
CA HIS A 157 22.10 2.58 -9.56
C HIS A 157 23.03 2.16 -8.41
N PHE A 158 23.03 0.86 -8.08
CA PHE A 158 23.81 0.21 -7.02
C PHE A 158 23.51 0.72 -5.60
N ALA A 159 23.47 2.03 -5.39
CA ALA A 159 23.20 2.67 -4.10
C ALA A 159 22.39 3.96 -4.28
N VAL A 160 21.61 4.31 -3.26
CA VAL A 160 20.93 5.62 -3.20
C VAL A 160 21.92 6.65 -2.62
N ASP A 161 21.99 7.84 -3.21
CA ASP A 161 22.82 8.92 -2.67
C ASP A 161 22.34 9.29 -1.25
N PRO A 162 23.23 9.22 -0.22
CA PRO A 162 22.89 9.59 1.14
C PRO A 162 22.38 11.03 1.29
N ARG A 163 22.83 11.95 0.42
CA ARG A 163 22.38 13.35 0.41
C ARG A 163 20.93 13.45 0.00
N LEU A 164 20.55 12.66 -1.02
CA LEU A 164 19.16 12.56 -1.48
C LEU A 164 18.27 11.99 -0.38
N SER A 165 18.69 10.89 0.24
CA SER A 165 17.96 10.29 1.36
C SER A 165 17.78 11.26 2.53
N ALA A 166 18.81 11.98 2.93
CA ALA A 166 18.76 12.99 3.99
C ALA A 166 17.82 14.14 3.63
N ALA A 167 17.84 14.60 2.37
CA ALA A 167 16.94 15.66 1.90
C ALA A 167 15.48 15.23 1.89
N LEU A 168 15.16 13.99 1.53
CA LEU A 168 13.79 13.44 1.60
C LEU A 168 13.31 13.33 3.05
N LEU A 169 14.15 12.84 3.95
CA LEU A 169 13.81 12.75 5.38
C LEU A 169 13.60 14.14 6.01
N SER A 170 14.44 15.12 5.69
CA SER A 170 14.32 16.49 6.25
C SER A 170 13.03 17.21 5.83
N ARG A 171 12.36 16.72 4.82
CA ARG A 171 11.09 17.26 4.29
C ARG A 171 9.89 16.35 4.58
N ASP A 172 10.05 15.35 5.43
CA ASP A 172 9.01 14.34 5.75
C ASP A 172 8.41 13.68 4.51
N ALA A 173 9.19 13.56 3.42
CA ALA A 173 8.72 12.98 2.17
C ALA A 173 8.73 11.45 2.23
N THR A 174 7.56 10.83 2.09
CA THR A 174 7.45 9.38 1.90
C THR A 174 8.11 9.00 0.59
N HIS A 175 8.99 7.99 0.62
CA HIS A 175 9.72 7.61 -0.57
C HIS A 175 9.96 6.10 -0.72
N LEU A 176 10.05 5.66 -1.97
CA LEU A 176 10.28 4.28 -2.37
C LEU A 176 11.52 4.21 -3.26
N PRO A 177 12.65 3.67 -2.81
CA PRO A 177 13.80 3.45 -3.67
C PRO A 177 13.58 2.26 -4.60
N ILE A 178 14.03 2.40 -5.83
CA ILE A 178 14.18 1.32 -6.82
C ILE A 178 15.63 1.35 -7.27
N VAL A 179 16.39 0.34 -6.89
CA VAL A 179 17.83 0.28 -7.12
C VAL A 179 18.15 -0.78 -8.16
N VAL A 180 18.71 -0.35 -9.28
CA VAL A 180 19.23 -1.24 -10.32
C VAL A 180 20.68 -1.59 -10.00
N ASP A 181 21.03 -2.87 -9.99
CA ASP A 181 22.41 -3.33 -9.81
C ASP A 181 22.76 -4.41 -10.86
N GLY A 182 23.97 -4.97 -10.76
CA GLY A 182 24.44 -5.97 -11.73
C GLY A 182 23.69 -7.32 -11.67
N GLY A 183 22.90 -7.55 -10.64
CA GLY A 183 22.14 -8.79 -10.41
C GLY A 183 20.63 -8.63 -10.62
N GLY A 184 20.12 -7.39 -10.67
CA GLY A 184 18.69 -7.21 -10.78
C GLY A 184 18.18 -5.81 -10.43
N VAL A 185 16.92 -5.76 -9.98
CA VAL A 185 16.27 -4.55 -9.49
C VAL A 185 15.69 -4.83 -8.11
N ARG A 186 16.06 -4.01 -7.13
CA ARG A 186 15.49 -4.05 -5.78
C ARG A 186 14.49 -2.92 -5.62
N VAL A 187 13.31 -3.26 -5.13
CA VAL A 187 12.23 -2.30 -4.84
C VAL A 187 12.04 -2.22 -3.33
N GLY A 188 12.16 -1.03 -2.76
CA GLY A 188 12.01 -0.79 -1.33
C GLY A 188 13.30 -0.83 -0.50
N PRO A 189 13.13 -0.70 0.84
CA PRO A 189 11.86 -0.59 1.57
C PRO A 189 11.13 0.73 1.31
N MET A 190 9.80 0.75 1.53
CA MET A 190 9.04 2.00 1.60
C MET A 190 9.45 2.74 2.88
N VAL A 191 9.90 3.97 2.72
CA VAL A 191 10.27 4.83 3.85
C VAL A 191 9.16 5.83 4.12
N VAL A 192 8.56 5.71 5.29
CA VAL A 192 7.62 6.69 5.85
C VAL A 192 8.33 7.36 7.01
N PRO A 193 8.73 8.65 6.89
CA PRO A 193 9.49 9.34 7.92
C PRO A 193 8.81 9.27 9.28
N GLY A 194 9.61 9.00 10.32
CA GLY A 194 9.10 8.83 11.69
C GLY A 194 8.34 7.52 11.98
N VAL A 195 8.05 6.70 10.97
CA VAL A 195 7.27 5.45 11.13
C VAL A 195 8.09 4.20 10.81
N THR A 196 8.83 4.22 9.69
CA THR A 196 9.65 3.07 9.25
C THR A 196 11.14 3.36 9.38
N GLY A 197 11.96 2.31 9.31
CA GLY A 197 13.41 2.48 9.16
C GLY A 197 13.74 3.24 7.87
N CYS A 198 14.71 4.15 7.94
CA CYS A 198 15.15 4.94 6.79
C CYS A 198 16.23 4.20 5.97
N LEU A 199 16.61 4.76 4.82
CA LEU A 199 17.65 4.18 3.97
C LEU A 199 19.02 4.14 4.66
N HIS A 200 19.30 5.09 5.56
CA HIS A 200 20.51 5.05 6.38
C HIS A 200 20.55 3.82 7.29
N CYS A 201 19.43 3.44 7.90
CA CYS A 201 19.35 2.19 8.68
C CYS A 201 19.66 0.96 7.81
N THR A 202 19.21 0.97 6.56
CA THR A 202 19.54 -0.09 5.59
C THR A 202 21.02 -0.13 5.27
N ASP A 203 21.67 1.02 5.13
CA ASP A 203 23.10 1.10 4.87
C ASP A 203 23.92 0.70 6.09
N LEU A 204 23.50 1.05 7.32
CA LEU A 204 24.14 0.55 8.54
C LEU A 204 24.12 -0.98 8.60
N HIS A 205 22.98 -1.60 8.27
CA HIS A 205 22.90 -3.06 8.22
C HIS A 205 23.83 -3.66 7.14
N ARG A 206 24.01 -2.97 6.02
CA ARG A 206 25.01 -3.39 5.00
C ARG A 206 26.44 -3.28 5.51
N ILE A 207 26.74 -2.22 6.27
CA ILE A 207 28.06 -2.03 6.90
C ILE A 207 28.33 -3.14 7.91
N ASP A 208 27.33 -3.56 8.68
CA ASP A 208 27.46 -4.66 9.61
C ASP A 208 27.80 -6.00 8.91
N ASN A 209 27.30 -6.18 7.68
CA ASN A 209 27.59 -7.37 6.86
C ASN A 209 28.91 -7.24 6.05
N ASP A 210 29.23 -6.02 5.61
CA ASP A 210 30.44 -5.71 4.87
C ASP A 210 30.97 -4.33 5.26
N PRO A 211 32.00 -4.25 6.12
CA PRO A 211 32.59 -2.98 6.57
C PRO A 211 33.18 -2.13 5.43
N ALA A 212 33.46 -2.70 4.25
CA ALA A 212 33.91 -1.97 3.08
C ALA A 212 32.79 -1.23 2.34
N TRP A 213 31.52 -1.50 2.69
CA TRP A 213 30.35 -0.92 2.03
C TRP A 213 30.43 0.59 1.80
N PRO A 214 30.84 1.46 2.77
CA PRO A 214 30.91 2.91 2.54
C PRO A 214 31.86 3.29 1.40
N VAL A 215 32.98 2.63 1.31
CA VAL A 215 34.00 2.87 0.26
C VAL A 215 33.48 2.37 -1.09
N LEU A 216 32.84 1.21 -1.12
CA LEU A 216 32.22 0.65 -2.32
C LEU A 216 31.06 1.52 -2.81
N ALA A 217 30.15 1.90 -1.92
CA ALA A 217 29.01 2.75 -2.25
C ALA A 217 29.42 4.09 -2.85
N THR A 218 30.44 4.76 -2.29
CA THR A 218 30.95 6.02 -2.81
C THR A 218 31.43 5.90 -4.26
N GLN A 219 32.10 4.81 -4.62
CA GLN A 219 32.58 4.58 -5.98
C GLN A 219 31.42 4.17 -6.92
N LEU A 220 30.40 3.52 -6.40
CA LEU A 220 29.25 3.04 -7.17
C LEU A 220 28.25 4.15 -7.50
N LEU A 221 28.17 5.22 -6.69
CA LEU A 221 27.27 6.36 -6.96
C LEU A 221 27.53 7.02 -8.32
N GLU A 222 28.77 6.98 -8.80
CA GLU A 222 29.14 7.56 -10.09
C GLU A 222 28.96 6.60 -11.28
N ARG A 223 28.61 5.33 -11.01
CA ARG A 223 28.48 4.30 -12.03
C ARG A 223 27.04 4.06 -12.43
N ALA A 224 26.84 3.82 -13.72
CA ALA A 224 25.56 3.34 -14.25
C ALA A 224 25.55 1.81 -14.22
N ALA A 225 24.45 1.23 -13.75
CA ALA A 225 24.19 -0.19 -13.91
C ALA A 225 23.70 -0.49 -15.33
N VAL A 226 23.79 -1.73 -15.75
CA VAL A 226 23.20 -2.17 -17.01
C VAL A 226 21.68 -2.03 -16.89
N ALA A 227 21.05 -1.45 -17.92
CA ALA A 227 19.61 -1.27 -17.94
C ALA A 227 18.89 -2.63 -17.77
N PRO A 228 17.87 -2.71 -16.92
CA PRO A 228 17.13 -3.96 -16.70
C PRO A 228 16.47 -4.45 -17.99
N SER A 229 16.28 -5.77 -18.11
CA SER A 229 15.47 -6.33 -19.21
C SER A 229 14.03 -5.79 -19.16
N PRO A 230 13.30 -5.81 -20.28
CA PRO A 230 11.91 -5.36 -20.29
C PRO A 230 11.03 -6.09 -19.24
N LEU A 231 11.23 -7.39 -19.09
CA LEU A 231 10.49 -8.19 -18.10
C LEU A 231 10.80 -7.76 -16.67
N LEU A 232 12.08 -7.60 -16.34
CA LEU A 232 12.51 -7.17 -15.00
C LEU A 232 12.04 -5.73 -14.67
N ALA A 233 12.00 -4.84 -15.67
CA ALA A 233 11.48 -3.50 -15.49
C ALA A 233 9.96 -3.51 -15.20
N LEU A 234 9.18 -4.36 -15.88
CA LEU A 234 7.75 -4.53 -15.61
C LEU A 234 7.49 -5.17 -14.24
N GLU A 235 8.27 -6.18 -13.86
CA GLU A 235 8.18 -6.81 -12.55
C GLU A 235 8.46 -5.80 -11.42
N ALA A 236 9.53 -5.03 -11.55
CA ALA A 236 9.85 -3.97 -10.59
C ALA A 236 8.73 -2.92 -10.50
N ALA A 237 8.14 -2.53 -11.62
CA ALA A 237 7.03 -1.59 -11.67
C ALA A 237 5.77 -2.15 -10.98
N ALA A 238 5.44 -3.42 -11.20
CA ALA A 238 4.32 -4.08 -10.55
C ALA A 238 4.52 -4.19 -9.02
N ILE A 239 5.73 -4.52 -8.58
CA ILE A 239 6.08 -4.53 -7.15
C ILE A 239 5.96 -3.12 -6.56
N ALA A 240 6.47 -2.10 -7.23
CA ALA A 240 6.38 -0.71 -6.78
C ALA A 240 4.91 -0.25 -6.65
N ALA A 241 4.05 -0.56 -7.62
CA ALA A 241 2.63 -0.28 -7.55
C ALA A 241 1.97 -0.91 -6.31
N ARG A 242 2.33 -2.14 -5.95
CA ARG A 242 1.83 -2.82 -4.75
C ARG A 242 2.28 -2.18 -3.44
N PHE A 243 3.43 -1.48 -3.42
CA PHE A 243 3.85 -0.68 -2.27
C PHE A 243 3.05 0.62 -2.15
N ILE A 244 2.66 1.22 -3.27
CA ILE A 244 2.01 2.53 -3.34
C ILE A 244 0.51 2.42 -3.12
N LEU A 245 -0.12 1.40 -3.71
CA LEU A 245 -1.55 1.17 -3.53
C LEU A 245 -1.86 0.80 -2.07
N PRO A 246 -2.91 1.37 -1.48
CA PRO A 246 -3.35 0.95 -0.16
C PRO A 246 -3.63 -0.55 -0.20
N ARG A 247 -2.98 -1.28 0.68
CA ARG A 247 -3.31 -2.69 0.88
C ARG A 247 -4.76 -2.72 1.36
N SER A 248 -5.62 -3.39 0.63
CA SER A 248 -6.80 -3.99 1.24
C SER A 248 -6.26 -4.86 2.36
N VAL A 249 -6.45 -4.41 3.60
CA VAL A 249 -5.91 -5.11 4.78
C VAL A 249 -6.63 -6.45 4.85
N ALA A 250 -6.01 -7.50 4.30
CA ALA A 250 -6.34 -8.82 4.77
C ALA A 250 -5.89 -8.85 6.25
N PRO A 251 -6.81 -9.09 7.21
CA PRO A 251 -6.42 -9.18 8.60
C PRO A 251 -5.38 -10.29 8.71
N THR A 252 -4.26 -9.94 9.31
CA THR A 252 -3.30 -10.93 9.81
C THR A 252 -4.04 -11.76 10.84
N GLY A 253 -4.44 -12.98 10.45
CA GLY A 253 -4.90 -13.96 11.40
C GLY A 253 -3.87 -14.13 12.51
N PRO A 254 -4.28 -14.50 13.73
CA PRO A 254 -3.35 -14.74 14.83
C PRO A 254 -2.32 -15.76 14.35
N SER A 255 -1.05 -15.42 14.54
CA SER A 255 0.07 -16.33 14.27
C SER A 255 -0.23 -17.64 14.97
N ALA A 256 -0.36 -18.72 14.21
CA ALA A 256 -0.47 -20.05 14.77
C ALA A 256 0.79 -20.28 15.60
N GLU A 257 0.64 -20.31 16.92
CA GLU A 257 1.68 -20.79 17.81
C GLU A 257 2.05 -22.20 17.37
N SER A 258 3.29 -22.39 17.01
CA SER A 258 3.84 -23.71 16.72
C SER A 258 3.71 -24.55 18.00
N PRO A 259 3.07 -25.74 17.97
CA PRO A 259 3.08 -26.63 19.12
C PRO A 259 4.52 -27.08 19.35
N GLY A 260 5.02 -26.77 20.56
CA GLY A 260 6.33 -27.17 21.02
C GLY A 260 6.51 -28.68 20.88
N SER A 261 7.66 -29.05 20.33
CA SER A 261 8.18 -30.41 20.34
C SER A 261 8.48 -30.85 21.78
N LEU A 262 7.89 -31.95 22.18
CA LEU A 262 8.36 -32.82 23.23
C LEU A 262 9.48 -33.70 22.70
#